data_2a619407c061fa4e9c9c37dd09703224
#
_entry.id   2a619407c061fa4e9c9c37dd09703224
#
_cell.length_a   1.000
_cell.length_b   1.000
_cell.length_c   1.000
_cell.angle_alpha   90.00
_cell.angle_beta   90.00
_cell.angle_gamma   90.00
#
_symmetry.space_group_name_H-M   'P 1'
#
loop_
_entity.id
_entity.type
_entity.pdbx_description
1 polymer ?
#
loop_
_entity_poly.entity_id
_entity_poly.type
_entity_poly.pdbx_seq_one_letter_code
_entity_poly.pdbx_strand_id
1 'polypeptide(L)'
;MKKVYKFFFLFVALIFLSTFNPNLLDFTQEKESDFFKIETIEITNNYIIKNNEINKKLKQVYGKNIFLINKKDILIPLQGTYFLKGIEVKKKYPKTIALKVFETKPIAILYKDNTQFILDNSSNLVPLGAQSSDNNLPNV
;
A
#
# COMPACT_ATOMS: atom_id res chain seq x y z
N MET A 1 -4.18 44.32 42.06
CA MET A 1 -2.96 43.65 41.56
C MET A 1 -3.23 42.52 40.56
N LYS A 2 -4.19 41.61 40.80
CA LYS A 2 -4.46 40.45 39.91
C LYS A 2 -4.87 40.79 38.44
N LYS A 3 -5.44 41.97 38.16
CA LYS A 3 -5.84 42.39 36.80
C LYS A 3 -4.64 42.84 35.96
N VAL A 4 -3.63 43.49 36.57
CA VAL A 4 -2.43 43.98 35.89
C VAL A 4 -1.60 42.85 35.34
N TYR A 5 -1.45 41.73 36.08
CA TYR A 5 -0.70 40.55 35.60
C TYR A 5 -1.38 39.90 34.41
N LYS A 6 -2.73 39.91 34.34
CA LYS A 6 -3.44 39.38 33.18
C LYS A 6 -3.17 40.20 31.91
N PHE A 7 -3.16 41.53 32.04
CA PHE A 7 -2.84 42.42 30.91
C PHE A 7 -1.38 42.27 30.49
N PHE A 8 -0.47 42.15 31.46
CA PHE A 8 0.95 41.92 31.15
C PHE A 8 1.16 40.60 30.45
N PHE A 9 0.54 39.51 30.92
CA PHE A 9 0.63 38.20 30.28
C PHE A 9 0.05 38.24 28.86
N LEU A 10 -1.09 38.91 28.67
CA LEU A 10 -1.71 39.03 27.35
C LEU A 10 -0.83 39.83 26.39
N PHE A 11 -0.19 40.89 26.87
CA PHE A 11 0.73 41.70 26.09
C PHE A 11 2.01 40.90 25.68
N VAL A 12 2.59 40.13 26.60
CA VAL A 12 3.72 39.24 26.30
C VAL A 12 3.31 38.15 25.29
N ALA A 13 2.14 37.56 25.44
CA ALA A 13 1.63 36.59 24.48
C ALA A 13 1.42 37.20 23.08
N LEU A 14 0.95 38.45 23.03
CA LEU A 14 0.73 39.19 21.78
C LEU A 14 2.09 39.48 21.09
N ILE A 15 3.10 39.90 21.84
CA ILE A 15 4.46 40.08 21.32
C ILE A 15 4.99 38.77 20.79
N PHE A 16 4.83 37.67 21.53
CA PHE A 16 5.30 36.35 21.11
C PHE A 16 4.63 35.90 19.81
N LEU A 17 3.31 36.11 19.69
CA LEU A 17 2.57 35.78 18.45
C LEU A 17 2.93 36.72 17.29
N SER A 18 3.18 38.00 17.57
CA SER A 18 3.57 39.00 16.55
C SER A 18 5.00 38.80 16.03
N THR A 19 5.89 38.31 16.88
CA THR A 19 7.30 38.03 16.49
C THR A 19 7.48 36.58 15.99
N PHE A 20 6.43 35.75 16.10
CA PHE A 20 6.48 34.40 15.59
C PHE A 20 6.51 34.42 14.06
N ASN A 21 7.70 34.22 13.50
CA ASN A 21 7.86 34.05 12.07
C ASN A 21 7.82 32.54 11.75
N PRO A 22 6.72 32.04 11.13
CA PRO A 22 6.62 30.64 10.79
C PRO A 22 7.69 30.18 9.78
N ASN A 23 8.30 31.13 9.04
CA ASN A 23 9.38 30.82 8.10
C ASN A 23 10.71 30.50 8.81
N LEU A 24 10.84 30.78 10.11
CA LEU A 24 12.00 30.30 10.92
C LEU A 24 11.87 28.83 11.28
N LEU A 25 10.65 28.31 11.26
CA LEU A 25 10.39 26.87 11.31
C LEU A 25 10.31 26.41 9.86
N ASP A 26 11.48 26.32 9.23
CA ASP A 26 11.62 25.83 7.86
C ASP A 26 11.34 24.31 7.84
N PHE A 27 10.08 23.94 8.18
CA PHE A 27 9.56 22.58 8.00
C PHE A 27 9.38 22.25 6.51
N THR A 28 9.59 23.20 5.61
CA THR A 28 9.50 23.04 4.15
C THR A 28 10.83 22.66 3.51
N GLN A 29 11.93 22.65 4.25
CA GLN A 29 13.08 21.88 3.83
C GLN A 29 12.73 20.41 4.00
N GLU A 30 12.23 19.82 2.96
CA GLU A 30 12.07 18.41 2.61
C GLU A 30 13.25 17.50 3.00
N LYS A 31 13.66 17.50 4.23
CA LYS A 31 14.09 16.30 4.89
C LYS A 31 12.79 15.60 5.31
N GLU A 32 12.02 15.10 4.32
CA GLU A 32 11.11 14.00 4.63
C GLU A 32 11.91 13.07 5.51
N SER A 33 11.56 13.02 6.77
CA SER A 33 12.32 12.26 7.74
C SER A 33 12.36 10.84 7.17
N ASP A 34 13.54 10.37 6.75
CA ASP A 34 13.76 9.02 6.19
C ASP A 34 13.20 7.95 7.12
N PHE A 35 12.95 8.36 8.36
CA PHE A 35 12.36 7.52 9.40
C PHE A 35 10.94 7.02 9.06
N PHE A 36 10.16 7.72 8.26
CA PHE A 36 8.79 7.32 7.89
C PHE A 36 8.66 6.85 6.44
N LYS A 37 9.75 6.67 5.72
CA LYS A 37 9.73 6.10 4.38
C LYS A 37 9.50 4.60 4.43
N ILE A 38 8.63 4.11 3.57
CA ILE A 38 8.32 2.68 3.47
C ILE A 38 9.54 1.93 2.96
N GLU A 39 10.08 1.06 3.80
CA GLU A 39 11.23 0.21 3.49
C GLU A 39 10.82 -1.25 3.28
N THR A 40 9.74 -1.68 3.94
CA THR A 40 9.33 -3.09 3.95
C THR A 40 7.86 -3.25 3.61
N ILE A 41 7.57 -4.21 2.73
CA ILE A 41 6.20 -4.69 2.48
C ILE A 41 6.17 -6.16 2.87
N GLU A 42 5.48 -6.46 3.97
CA GLU A 42 5.25 -7.83 4.43
C GLU A 42 4.02 -8.39 3.73
N ILE A 43 4.20 -9.44 2.93
CA ILE A 43 3.12 -10.08 2.19
C ILE A 43 2.78 -11.40 2.89
N THR A 44 1.50 -11.62 3.13
CA THR A 44 1.01 -12.82 3.81
C THR A 44 -0.21 -13.40 3.09
N ASN A 45 -0.45 -14.70 3.30
CA ASN A 45 -1.60 -15.44 2.76
C ASN A 45 -1.61 -15.50 1.22
N ASN A 46 -0.43 -15.45 0.61
CA ASN A 46 -0.24 -15.65 -0.82
C ASN A 46 0.37 -17.04 -1.05
N TYR A 47 -0.38 -17.91 -1.69
CA TYR A 47 0.00 -19.29 -2.00
C TYR A 47 0.28 -19.46 -3.49
N ILE A 48 -0.51 -18.83 -4.34
CA ILE A 48 -0.44 -18.90 -5.79
C ILE A 48 0.39 -17.74 -6.35
N ILE A 49 0.11 -16.53 -5.89
CA ILE A 49 0.78 -15.32 -6.36
C ILE A 49 2.15 -15.17 -5.67
N LYS A 50 3.21 -15.12 -6.45
CA LYS A 50 4.59 -15.02 -5.92
C LYS A 50 4.85 -13.65 -5.32
N ASN A 51 5.57 -13.61 -4.19
CA ASN A 51 6.00 -12.34 -3.55
C ASN A 51 6.71 -11.39 -4.52
N ASN A 52 7.55 -11.95 -5.41
CA ASN A 52 8.29 -11.14 -6.39
C ASN A 52 7.37 -10.40 -7.36
N GLU A 53 6.26 -11.00 -7.74
CA GLU A 53 5.28 -10.37 -8.63
C GLU A 53 4.61 -9.18 -7.94
N ILE A 54 4.16 -9.36 -6.70
CA ILE A 54 3.54 -8.30 -5.91
C ILE A 54 4.54 -7.17 -5.65
N ASN A 55 5.77 -7.50 -5.22
CA ASN A 55 6.81 -6.51 -4.97
C ASN A 55 7.21 -5.73 -6.22
N LYS A 56 7.28 -6.37 -7.37
CA LYS A 56 7.55 -5.72 -8.66
C LYS A 56 6.49 -4.68 -9.01
N LYS A 57 5.22 -5.02 -8.80
CA LYS A 57 4.09 -4.10 -9.05
C LYS A 57 4.05 -2.96 -8.03
N LEU A 58 4.46 -3.20 -6.79
CA LEU A 58 4.48 -2.22 -5.72
C LEU A 58 5.79 -1.43 -5.61
N LYS A 59 6.70 -1.57 -6.58
CA LYS A 59 8.00 -0.88 -6.54
C LYS A 59 7.89 0.62 -6.29
N GLN A 60 6.86 1.26 -6.83
CA GLN A 60 6.61 2.70 -6.66
C GLN A 60 6.12 3.10 -5.26
N VAL A 61 5.81 2.14 -4.38
CA VAL A 61 5.34 2.38 -3.01
C VAL A 61 6.52 2.55 -2.06
N TYR A 62 7.63 1.88 -2.35
CA TYR A 62 8.85 2.02 -1.57
C TYR A 62 9.38 3.45 -1.59
N GLY A 63 9.92 3.92 -0.47
CA GLY A 63 10.44 5.26 -0.31
C GLY A 63 9.39 6.35 -0.11
N LYS A 64 8.10 6.06 -0.31
CA LYS A 64 7.03 7.02 -0.01
C LYS A 64 6.79 7.11 1.49
N ASN A 65 6.33 8.27 1.95
CA ASN A 65 5.96 8.49 3.34
C ASN A 65 4.73 7.63 3.71
N ILE A 66 4.85 6.79 4.75
CA ILE A 66 3.81 5.85 5.18
C ILE A 66 2.50 6.54 5.58
N PHE A 67 2.56 7.80 6.07
CA PHE A 67 1.36 8.55 6.45
C PHE A 67 0.55 8.99 5.23
N LEU A 68 1.24 9.35 4.13
CA LEU A 68 0.62 9.90 2.94
C LEU A 68 0.06 8.83 2.01
N ILE A 69 0.51 7.58 2.12
CA ILE A 69 0.04 6.51 1.26
C ILE A 69 -1.37 6.08 1.61
N ASN A 70 -2.20 5.91 0.59
CA ASN A 70 -3.58 5.46 0.69
C ASN A 70 -3.74 4.01 0.21
N LYS A 71 -4.84 3.36 0.60
CA LYS A 71 -5.16 2.00 0.14
C LYS A 71 -5.21 1.91 -1.40
N LYS A 72 -5.67 2.96 -2.08
CA LYS A 72 -5.73 3.03 -3.55
C LYS A 72 -4.35 2.96 -4.20
N ASP A 73 -3.33 3.56 -3.58
CA ASP A 73 -1.94 3.56 -4.11
C ASP A 73 -1.34 2.16 -4.16
N ILE A 74 -1.88 1.24 -3.36
CA ILE A 74 -1.49 -0.17 -3.33
C ILE A 74 -2.41 -1.01 -4.21
N LEU A 75 -3.72 -0.74 -4.21
CA LEU A 75 -4.71 -1.48 -5.00
C LEU A 75 -4.52 -1.31 -6.49
N ILE A 76 -4.32 -0.06 -6.96
CA ILE A 76 -4.25 0.25 -8.40
C ILE A 76 -3.12 -0.52 -9.10
N PRO A 77 -1.88 -0.54 -8.59
CA PRO A 77 -0.81 -1.31 -9.23
C PRO A 77 -1.05 -2.82 -9.25
N LEU A 78 -1.85 -3.34 -8.32
CA LEU A 78 -2.17 -4.76 -8.23
C LEU A 78 -3.38 -5.17 -9.08
N GLN A 79 -4.11 -4.22 -9.65
CA GLN A 79 -5.19 -4.53 -10.58
C GLN A 79 -4.67 -5.34 -11.76
N GLY A 80 -5.47 -6.31 -12.21
CA GLY A 80 -5.07 -7.23 -13.28
C GLY A 80 -4.02 -8.28 -12.87
N THR A 81 -3.73 -8.43 -11.57
CA THR A 81 -2.96 -9.60 -11.10
C THR A 81 -3.87 -10.82 -11.13
N TYR A 82 -3.41 -11.86 -11.81
CA TYR A 82 -4.16 -13.12 -11.90
C TYR A 82 -4.31 -13.75 -10.51
N PHE A 83 -5.46 -14.38 -10.28
CA PHE A 83 -5.85 -15.01 -9.02
C PHE A 83 -5.97 -14.06 -7.82
N LEU A 84 -5.83 -12.76 -7.99
CA LEU A 84 -6.03 -11.78 -6.92
C LEU A 84 -7.52 -11.47 -6.75
N LYS A 85 -8.11 -11.93 -5.65
CA LYS A 85 -9.49 -11.60 -5.25
C LYS A 85 -9.56 -10.26 -4.52
N GLY A 86 -8.57 -9.97 -3.69
CA GLY A 86 -8.53 -8.74 -2.91
C GLY A 86 -7.33 -8.64 -2.01
N ILE A 87 -7.20 -7.48 -1.35
CA ILE A 87 -6.13 -7.24 -0.37
C ILE A 87 -6.66 -6.50 0.85
N GLU A 88 -6.06 -6.81 2.00
CA GLU A 88 -6.15 -6.02 3.21
C GLU A 88 -4.81 -5.37 3.47
N VAL A 89 -4.81 -4.06 3.73
CA VAL A 89 -3.61 -3.27 3.93
C VAL A 89 -3.60 -2.73 5.34
N LYS A 90 -2.53 -2.99 6.09
CA LYS A 90 -2.28 -2.44 7.42
C LYS A 90 -0.94 -1.71 7.44
N LYS A 91 -0.92 -0.50 7.98
CA LYS A 91 0.31 0.25 8.23
C LYS A 91 0.92 -0.20 9.56
N LYS A 92 2.14 -0.69 9.52
CA LYS A 92 2.96 -0.99 10.69
C LYS A 92 4.06 0.07 10.79
N TYR A 93 3.80 1.10 11.58
CA TYR A 93 4.76 2.19 11.77
C TYR A 93 6.09 1.70 12.37
N PRO A 94 7.23 2.34 12.04
CA PRO A 94 7.30 3.55 11.21
C PRO A 94 7.44 3.30 9.71
N LYS A 95 7.84 2.11 9.22
CA LYS A 95 8.38 1.90 7.87
C LYS A 95 7.78 0.71 7.11
N THR A 96 6.82 -0.01 7.68
CA THR A 96 6.34 -1.29 7.15
C THR A 96 4.87 -1.23 6.76
N ILE A 97 4.55 -1.80 5.61
CA ILE A 97 3.18 -2.09 5.20
C ILE A 97 2.97 -3.60 5.27
N ALA A 98 1.98 -4.03 6.04
CA ALA A 98 1.51 -5.42 6.02
C ALA A 98 0.38 -5.56 5.00
N LEU A 99 0.58 -6.45 4.05
CA LEU A 99 -0.34 -6.77 2.98
C LEU A 99 -0.81 -8.21 3.13
N LYS A 100 -2.09 -8.39 3.43
CA LYS A 100 -2.72 -9.71 3.41
C LYS A 100 -3.45 -9.89 2.09
N VAL A 101 -3.06 -10.92 1.36
CA VAL A 101 -3.58 -11.23 0.03
C VAL A 101 -4.74 -12.22 0.16
N PHE A 102 -5.80 -12.02 -0.60
CA PHE A 102 -6.88 -12.99 -0.76
C PHE A 102 -6.86 -13.47 -2.20
N GLU A 103 -6.67 -14.77 -2.38
CA GLU A 103 -6.53 -15.41 -3.68
C GLU A 103 -7.81 -16.15 -4.08
N THR A 104 -8.04 -16.23 -5.39
CA THR A 104 -8.99 -17.17 -5.99
C THR A 104 -8.28 -18.51 -6.21
N LYS A 105 -9.09 -19.59 -6.26
CA LYS A 105 -8.55 -20.92 -6.51
C LYS A 105 -8.80 -21.34 -7.95
N PRO A 106 -7.81 -21.95 -8.64
CA PRO A 106 -8.04 -22.59 -9.93
C PRO A 106 -8.99 -23.79 -9.74
N ILE A 107 -9.96 -23.95 -10.63
CA ILE A 107 -10.95 -25.02 -10.56
C ILE A 107 -10.95 -25.94 -11.78
N ALA A 108 -10.60 -25.44 -12.97
CA ALA A 108 -10.58 -26.23 -14.20
C ALA A 108 -9.64 -25.63 -15.24
N ILE A 109 -9.28 -26.46 -16.23
CA ILE A 109 -8.62 -26.00 -17.46
C ILE A 109 -9.67 -25.96 -18.57
N LEU A 110 -9.80 -24.85 -19.24
CA LEU A 110 -10.73 -24.62 -20.34
C LEU A 110 -9.95 -24.43 -21.64
N TYR A 111 -10.41 -25.12 -22.71
CA TYR A 111 -9.88 -24.96 -24.04
C TYR A 111 -10.78 -24.01 -24.85
N LYS A 112 -10.22 -22.92 -25.32
CA LYS A 112 -10.91 -21.95 -26.16
C LYS A 112 -9.98 -21.46 -27.28
N ASP A 113 -10.45 -21.51 -28.52
CA ASP A 113 -9.71 -21.00 -29.69
C ASP A 113 -8.27 -21.51 -29.77
N ASN A 114 -8.09 -22.81 -29.55
CA ASN A 114 -6.78 -23.50 -29.52
C ASN A 114 -5.82 -23.01 -28.41
N THR A 115 -6.34 -22.30 -27.44
CA THR A 115 -5.59 -21.75 -26.28
C THR A 115 -6.15 -22.32 -24.99
N GLN A 116 -5.24 -22.67 -24.06
CA GLN A 116 -5.61 -23.17 -22.73
C GLN A 116 -5.69 -22.03 -21.73
N PHE A 117 -6.75 -22.04 -20.95
CA PHE A 117 -7.00 -21.10 -19.86
C PHE A 117 -7.26 -21.86 -18.57
N ILE A 118 -6.85 -21.29 -17.46
CA ILE A 118 -7.25 -21.74 -16.13
C ILE A 118 -8.49 -20.94 -15.74
N LEU A 119 -9.56 -21.64 -15.39
CA LEU A 119 -10.77 -21.05 -14.81
C LEU A 119 -10.60 -21.01 -13.30
N ASP A 120 -10.82 -19.85 -12.68
CA ASP A 120 -10.84 -19.72 -11.24
C ASP A 120 -12.25 -19.77 -10.67
N ASN A 121 -12.39 -19.89 -9.34
CA ASN A 121 -13.69 -19.93 -8.65
C ASN A 121 -14.44 -18.58 -8.66
N SER A 122 -13.88 -17.53 -9.25
CA SER A 122 -14.55 -16.24 -9.50
C SER A 122 -14.89 -16.04 -10.99
N SER A 123 -14.83 -17.14 -11.79
CA SER A 123 -15.10 -17.14 -13.23
C SER A 123 -14.15 -16.31 -14.07
N ASN A 124 -12.94 -16.07 -13.61
CA ASN A 124 -11.91 -15.41 -14.41
C ASN A 124 -11.13 -16.47 -15.22
N LEU A 125 -10.80 -16.09 -16.45
CA LEU A 125 -9.93 -16.89 -17.33
C LEU A 125 -8.50 -16.37 -17.24
N VAL A 126 -7.57 -17.23 -16.86
CA VAL A 126 -6.15 -16.93 -16.75
C VAL A 126 -5.40 -17.76 -17.81
N PRO A 127 -4.60 -17.15 -18.70
CA PRO A 127 -3.81 -17.92 -19.67
C PRO A 127 -2.87 -18.92 -18.98
N LEU A 128 -2.83 -20.16 -19.46
CA LEU A 128 -2.06 -21.24 -18.83
C LEU A 128 -0.55 -20.92 -18.73
N GLY A 129 -0.01 -20.12 -19.63
CA GLY A 129 1.39 -19.70 -19.61
C GLY A 129 1.75 -18.65 -18.55
N ALA A 130 0.75 -18.07 -17.85
CA ALA A 130 0.98 -17.02 -16.87
C ALA A 130 1.45 -17.55 -15.50
N GLN A 131 1.18 -18.83 -15.20
CA GLN A 131 1.66 -19.48 -13.96
C GLN A 131 1.85 -20.98 -14.17
N SER A 132 2.74 -21.60 -13.37
CA SER A 132 2.91 -23.05 -13.34
C SER A 132 1.61 -23.72 -12.88
N SER A 133 0.98 -24.44 -13.81
CA SER A 133 -0.25 -25.17 -13.54
C SER A 133 -0.02 -26.32 -12.56
N ASP A 134 -0.89 -26.41 -11.55
CA ASP A 134 -1.14 -27.68 -10.88
C ASP A 134 -1.69 -28.65 -11.93
N ASN A 135 -0.93 -29.71 -12.25
CA ASN A 135 -1.27 -30.70 -13.30
C ASN A 135 -2.50 -31.57 -12.95
N ASN A 136 -3.21 -31.28 -11.86
CA ASN A 136 -4.34 -32.06 -11.36
C ASN A 136 -5.72 -31.39 -11.56
N LEU A 137 -5.81 -30.37 -12.41
CA LEU A 137 -7.10 -29.72 -12.67
C LEU A 137 -7.88 -30.48 -13.75
N PRO A 138 -9.22 -30.65 -13.60
CA PRO A 138 -10.07 -31.24 -14.63
C PRO A 138 -10.10 -30.36 -15.89
N ASN A 139 -10.06 -31.02 -17.04
CA ASN A 139 -10.25 -30.36 -18.33
C ASN A 139 -11.74 -30.25 -18.66
N VAL A 140 -12.17 -29.09 -19.09
CA VAL A 140 -13.55 -28.78 -19.48
C VAL A 140 -13.59 -28.20 -20.89
#